data_84cb50b20fc23a8b700ea2da41c98711
#
_entry.id   84cb50b20fc23a8b700ea2da41c98711
#
_cell.length_a   1.000
_cell.length_b   1.000
_cell.length_c   1.000
_cell.angle_alpha   90.00
_cell.angle_beta   90.00
_cell.angle_gamma   90.00
#
_symmetry.space_group_name_H-M   'P 1'
#
loop_
_entity.id
_entity.type
_entity.pdbx_description
1 polymer ?
#
loop_
_entity_poly.entity_id
_entity_poly.type
_entity_poly.pdbx_seq_one_letter_code
_entity_poly.pdbx_strand_id
1 'polypeptide(L)'
;MRQLLDFIPLIVFFIVYKKVDIFYASGALMIATALSMLAIYLIYKKIEKSSLITLVIVIIFGGLTLIFHSDLFIKWKVTVIYAIFSLALLVSQYFTQKPLIQRMLGKEIHLANEIWHKLNLSWAIFFAICALVNIYVAFWLPQDVWVNFKVFGLTAVTLIFTILSMVYIYKHLPKEQK
;
A
#
# COMPACT_ATOMS: atom_id res chain seq x y z
N MET A 1 3.12 41.30 11.82
CA MET A 1 2.50 41.03 10.48
C MET A 1 2.94 39.71 9.88
N ARG A 2 4.20 39.28 10.01
CA ARG A 2 4.67 38.03 9.44
C ARG A 2 3.93 36.81 10.01
N GLN A 3 3.78 36.71 11.34
CA GLN A 3 3.04 35.62 12.00
C GLN A 3 1.59 35.50 11.50
N LEU A 4 0.93 36.60 11.14
CA LEU A 4 -0.41 36.58 10.57
C LEU A 4 -0.43 35.89 9.19
N LEU A 5 0.59 36.13 8.36
CA LEU A 5 0.71 35.47 7.06
C LEU A 5 0.93 33.95 7.20
N ASP A 6 1.64 33.52 8.24
CA ASP A 6 1.87 32.09 8.53
C ASP A 6 0.59 31.41 9.01
N PHE A 7 -0.40 32.10 9.56
CA PHE A 7 -1.70 31.56 9.98
C PHE A 7 -2.76 31.52 8.87
N ILE A 8 -2.60 32.27 7.79
CA ILE A 8 -3.57 32.28 6.67
C ILE A 8 -3.84 30.88 6.10
N PRO A 9 -2.83 30.05 5.83
CA PRO A 9 -3.07 28.70 5.31
C PRO A 9 -3.94 27.84 6.22
N LEU A 10 -3.77 27.97 7.53
CA LEU A 10 -4.54 27.22 8.52
C LEU A 10 -6.01 27.68 8.54
N ILE A 11 -6.26 28.98 8.44
CA ILE A 11 -7.61 29.54 8.37
C ILE A 11 -8.32 29.05 7.10
N VAL A 12 -7.62 29.11 5.96
CA VAL A 12 -8.14 28.60 4.68
C VAL A 12 -8.48 27.11 4.77
N PHE A 13 -7.59 26.31 5.36
CA PHE A 13 -7.84 24.88 5.60
C PHE A 13 -9.14 24.67 6.38
N PHE A 14 -9.33 25.32 7.52
CA PHE A 14 -10.52 25.14 8.35
C PHE A 14 -11.82 25.60 7.66
N ILE A 15 -11.77 26.68 6.88
CA ILE A 15 -12.93 27.15 6.12
C ILE A 15 -13.35 26.12 5.07
N VAL A 16 -12.37 25.61 4.31
CA VAL A 16 -12.64 24.62 3.26
C VAL A 16 -13.06 23.27 3.88
N TYR A 17 -12.42 22.85 4.97
CA TYR A 17 -12.75 21.64 5.70
C TYR A 17 -14.22 21.64 6.19
N LYS A 18 -14.68 22.79 6.74
CA LYS A 18 -16.07 22.92 7.19
C LYS A 18 -17.11 22.95 6.07
N LYS A 19 -16.74 23.42 4.88
CA LYS A 19 -17.71 23.66 3.78
C LYS A 19 -17.76 22.51 2.77
N VAL A 20 -16.65 21.80 2.59
CA VAL A 20 -16.52 20.82 1.52
C VAL A 20 -16.06 19.47 2.08
N ASP A 21 -14.76 19.27 2.27
CA ASP A 21 -14.17 18.00 2.70
C ASP A 21 -12.68 18.19 3.05
N ILE A 22 -12.12 17.24 3.79
CA ILE A 22 -10.71 17.21 4.21
C ILE A 22 -9.73 17.18 3.01
N PHE A 23 -10.14 16.57 1.89
CA PHE A 23 -9.30 16.47 0.69
C PHE A 23 -9.15 17.81 -0.01
N TYR A 24 -10.26 18.51 -0.27
CA TYR A 24 -10.23 19.86 -0.81
C TYR A 24 -9.54 20.84 0.15
N ALA A 25 -9.70 20.65 1.45
CA ALA A 25 -9.01 21.43 2.47
C ALA A 25 -7.49 21.22 2.42
N SER A 26 -7.02 19.97 2.22
CA SER A 26 -5.59 19.65 2.08
C SER A 26 -4.99 20.30 0.83
N GLY A 27 -5.69 20.28 -0.30
CA GLY A 27 -5.27 20.98 -1.51
C GLY A 27 -5.23 22.50 -1.32
N ALA A 28 -6.26 23.06 -0.69
CA ALA A 28 -6.32 24.48 -0.36
C ALA A 28 -5.19 24.90 0.60
N LEU A 29 -4.86 24.06 1.59
CA LEU A 29 -3.73 24.28 2.49
C LEU A 29 -2.40 24.36 1.75
N MET A 30 -2.15 23.45 0.81
CA MET A 30 -0.92 23.43 0.01
C MET A 30 -0.78 24.72 -0.81
N ILE A 31 -1.85 25.12 -1.52
CA ILE A 31 -1.87 26.34 -2.33
C ILE A 31 -1.70 27.58 -1.44
N ALA A 32 -2.46 27.65 -0.35
CA ALA A 32 -2.38 28.80 0.57
C ALA A 32 -1.00 28.91 1.23
N THR A 33 -0.35 27.80 1.59
CA THR A 33 1.02 27.79 2.15
C THR A 33 2.04 28.29 1.12
N ALA A 34 1.93 27.84 -0.12
CA ALA A 34 2.81 28.30 -1.20
C ALA A 34 2.63 29.81 -1.47
N LEU A 35 1.38 30.28 -1.52
CA LEU A 35 1.07 31.73 -1.71
C LEU A 35 1.53 32.58 -0.53
N SER A 36 1.31 32.14 0.71
CA SER A 36 1.79 32.83 1.90
C SER A 36 3.32 32.96 1.91
N MET A 37 4.01 31.87 1.55
CA MET A 37 5.47 31.89 1.46
C MET A 37 5.97 32.81 0.34
N LEU A 38 5.30 32.87 -0.81
CA LEU A 38 5.60 33.79 -1.90
C LEU A 38 5.39 35.26 -1.43
N ALA A 39 4.28 35.53 -0.75
CA ALA A 39 4.01 36.84 -0.20
C ALA A 39 5.08 37.29 0.83
N ILE A 40 5.48 36.41 1.74
CA ILE A 40 6.55 36.64 2.71
C ILE A 40 7.87 36.96 1.97
N TYR A 41 8.19 36.20 0.93
CA TYR A 41 9.39 36.42 0.13
C TYR A 41 9.37 37.79 -0.57
N LEU A 42 8.24 38.18 -1.16
CA LEU A 42 8.11 39.47 -1.86
C LEU A 42 8.23 40.66 -0.91
N ILE A 43 7.68 40.54 0.33
CA ILE A 43 7.67 41.62 1.32
C ILE A 43 9.01 41.71 2.06
N TYR A 44 9.54 40.56 2.52
CA TYR A 44 10.70 40.55 3.43
C TYR A 44 12.01 40.17 2.74
N LYS A 45 11.98 39.74 1.47
CA LYS A 45 13.14 39.30 0.67
C LYS A 45 13.99 38.21 1.35
N LYS A 46 13.44 37.52 2.37
CA LYS A 46 14.10 36.43 3.10
C LYS A 46 13.10 35.32 3.37
N ILE A 47 13.55 34.09 3.12
CA ILE A 47 12.81 32.86 3.49
C ILE A 47 13.54 32.26 4.68
N GLU A 48 12.81 31.99 5.76
CA GLU A 48 13.35 31.23 6.89
C GLU A 48 13.34 29.71 6.58
N LYS A 49 14.37 29.03 7.08
CA LYS A 49 14.47 27.57 6.94
C LYS A 49 13.23 26.83 7.51
N SER A 50 12.65 27.38 8.60
CA SER A 50 11.43 26.83 9.20
C SER A 50 10.23 26.88 8.24
N SER A 51 10.02 28.01 7.55
CA SER A 51 8.93 28.13 6.56
C SER A 51 9.11 27.19 5.37
N LEU A 52 10.35 26.98 4.93
CA LEU A 52 10.67 26.02 3.87
C LEU A 52 10.36 24.58 4.32
N ILE A 53 10.77 24.21 5.53
CA ILE A 53 10.48 22.89 6.11
C ILE A 53 8.96 22.69 6.21
N THR A 54 8.22 23.70 6.69
CA THR A 54 6.75 23.64 6.77
C THR A 54 6.14 23.44 5.38
N LEU A 55 6.58 24.16 4.35
CA LEU A 55 6.09 23.98 2.99
C LEU A 55 6.33 22.55 2.48
N VAL A 56 7.54 22.00 2.68
CA VAL A 56 7.90 20.63 2.27
C VAL A 56 7.01 19.62 2.98
N ILE A 57 6.82 19.77 4.29
CA ILE A 57 5.95 18.89 5.08
C ILE A 57 4.50 18.96 4.57
N VAL A 58 3.97 20.17 4.36
CA VAL A 58 2.59 20.37 3.86
C VAL A 58 2.41 19.77 2.46
N ILE A 59 3.40 19.91 1.57
CA ILE A 59 3.35 19.31 0.24
C ILE A 59 3.38 17.77 0.32
N ILE A 60 4.25 17.21 1.15
CA ILE A 60 4.35 15.75 1.30
C ILE A 60 3.04 15.20 1.89
N PHE A 61 2.59 15.69 3.04
CA PHE A 61 1.41 15.14 3.72
C PHE A 61 0.11 15.52 3.01
N GLY A 62 -0.01 16.72 2.48
CA GLY A 62 -1.16 17.15 1.67
C GLY A 62 -1.23 16.38 0.36
N GLY A 63 -0.10 16.20 -0.32
CA GLY A 63 -0.01 15.38 -1.54
C GLY A 63 -0.36 13.91 -1.28
N LEU A 64 0.16 13.32 -0.20
CA LEU A 64 -0.25 11.98 0.23
C LEU A 64 -1.76 11.91 0.47
N THR A 65 -2.35 12.89 1.17
CA THR A 65 -3.79 12.92 1.43
C THR A 65 -4.60 12.94 0.13
N LEU A 66 -4.19 13.74 -0.87
CA LEU A 66 -4.84 13.81 -2.17
C LEU A 66 -4.67 12.50 -2.97
N ILE A 67 -3.48 11.91 -2.95
CA ILE A 67 -3.19 10.64 -3.63
C ILE A 67 -3.98 9.49 -3.01
N PHE A 68 -4.06 9.44 -1.68
CA PHE A 68 -4.78 8.39 -0.96
C PHE A 68 -6.30 8.43 -1.16
N HIS A 69 -6.84 9.55 -1.63
CA HIS A 69 -8.27 9.68 -1.93
C HIS A 69 -8.65 9.26 -3.36
N SER A 70 -7.68 9.04 -4.23
CA SER A 70 -7.98 8.58 -5.57
C SER A 70 -8.34 7.09 -5.57
N ASP A 71 -9.46 6.74 -6.21
CA ASP A 71 -9.86 5.32 -6.43
C ASP A 71 -8.74 4.52 -7.10
N LEU A 72 -7.94 5.17 -7.93
CA LEU A 72 -6.75 4.60 -8.57
C LEU A 72 -5.73 4.14 -7.54
N PHE A 73 -5.47 4.93 -6.50
CA PHE A 73 -4.52 4.55 -5.45
C PHE A 73 -4.98 3.29 -4.70
N ILE A 74 -6.28 3.23 -4.35
CA ILE A 74 -6.83 2.06 -3.65
C ILE A 74 -6.71 0.81 -4.54
N LYS A 75 -6.96 0.93 -5.84
CA LYS A 75 -6.82 -0.13 -6.83
C LYS A 75 -5.37 -0.61 -6.96
N TRP A 76 -4.42 0.31 -7.05
CA TRP A 76 -3.00 0.01 -7.11
C TRP A 76 -2.45 -0.60 -5.82
N LYS A 77 -2.94 -0.16 -4.65
CA LYS A 77 -2.50 -0.70 -3.36
C LYS A 77 -2.65 -2.23 -3.29
N VAL A 78 -3.76 -2.77 -3.77
CA VAL A 78 -3.99 -4.22 -3.79
C VAL A 78 -2.96 -4.92 -4.67
N THR A 79 -2.75 -4.44 -5.90
CA THR A 79 -1.76 -4.99 -6.83
C THR A 79 -0.35 -4.96 -6.24
N VAL A 80 0.06 -3.82 -5.67
CA VAL A 80 1.40 -3.63 -5.11
C VAL A 80 1.65 -4.59 -3.95
N ILE A 81 0.67 -4.80 -3.07
CA ILE A 81 0.80 -5.74 -1.94
C ILE A 81 1.02 -7.17 -2.45
N TYR A 82 0.21 -7.63 -3.40
CA TYR A 82 0.38 -8.97 -3.97
C TYR A 82 1.69 -9.13 -4.74
N ALA A 83 2.10 -8.09 -5.48
CA ALA A 83 3.39 -8.08 -6.18
C ALA A 83 4.58 -8.15 -5.20
N ILE A 84 4.53 -7.40 -4.09
CA ILE A 84 5.56 -7.45 -3.04
C ILE A 84 5.62 -8.86 -2.42
N PHE A 85 4.49 -9.48 -2.09
CA PHE A 85 4.50 -10.84 -1.56
C PHE A 85 5.06 -11.85 -2.56
N SER A 86 4.66 -11.76 -3.83
CA SER A 86 5.23 -12.60 -4.88
C SER A 86 6.74 -12.42 -5.00
N LEU A 87 7.22 -11.18 -5.09
CA LEU A 87 8.65 -10.88 -5.18
C LEU A 87 9.42 -11.34 -3.95
N ALA A 88 8.90 -11.12 -2.74
CA ALA A 88 9.55 -11.56 -1.51
C ALA A 88 9.73 -13.09 -1.48
N LEU A 89 8.71 -13.83 -1.90
CA LEU A 89 8.78 -15.29 -2.00
C LEU A 89 9.75 -15.74 -3.09
N LEU A 90 9.77 -15.10 -4.27
CA LEU A 90 10.71 -15.39 -5.35
C LEU A 90 12.16 -15.08 -4.93
N VAL A 91 12.40 -13.91 -4.32
CA VAL A 91 13.73 -13.55 -3.81
C VAL A 91 14.17 -14.58 -2.76
N SER A 92 13.30 -14.95 -1.83
CA SER A 92 13.63 -15.96 -0.84
C SER A 92 13.93 -17.32 -1.45
N GLN A 93 13.27 -17.68 -2.55
CA GLN A 93 13.45 -18.92 -3.29
C GLN A 93 14.86 -19.07 -3.86
N TYR A 94 15.40 -17.99 -4.44
CA TYR A 94 16.66 -18.03 -5.20
C TYR A 94 17.86 -17.48 -4.43
N PHE A 95 17.66 -16.56 -3.49
CA PHE A 95 18.74 -15.87 -2.80
C PHE A 95 18.94 -16.32 -1.35
N THR A 96 18.10 -17.21 -0.82
CA THR A 96 18.25 -17.67 0.56
C THR A 96 18.29 -19.19 0.66
N GLN A 97 19.02 -19.71 1.63
CA GLN A 97 19.14 -21.15 1.87
C GLN A 97 17.82 -21.82 2.28
N LYS A 98 16.94 -21.07 2.93
CA LYS A 98 15.62 -21.55 3.35
C LYS A 98 14.53 -20.61 2.80
N PRO A 99 13.57 -21.12 2.02
CA PRO A 99 12.47 -20.32 1.51
C PRO A 99 11.67 -19.64 2.64
N LEU A 100 11.03 -18.52 2.33
CA LEU A 100 10.33 -17.71 3.34
C LEU A 100 9.26 -18.52 4.09
N ILE A 101 8.48 -19.33 3.38
CA ILE A 101 7.44 -20.20 3.99
C ILE A 101 8.08 -21.20 4.95
N GLN A 102 9.22 -21.78 4.60
CA GLN A 102 9.94 -22.68 5.50
C GLN A 102 10.42 -21.96 6.77
N ARG A 103 10.83 -20.70 6.67
CA ARG A 103 11.23 -19.91 7.85
C ARG A 103 10.07 -19.63 8.80
N MET A 104 8.86 -19.47 8.24
CA MET A 104 7.65 -19.18 9.01
C MET A 104 7.06 -20.43 9.67
N LEU A 105 7.00 -21.55 8.95
CA LEU A 105 6.29 -22.75 9.39
C LEU A 105 7.22 -23.92 9.79
N GLY A 106 8.47 -23.88 9.39
CA GLY A 106 9.43 -24.99 9.55
C GLY A 106 9.93 -25.21 10.99
N LYS A 107 9.48 -24.41 11.95
CA LYS A 107 9.74 -24.65 13.38
C LYS A 107 8.84 -25.76 13.93
N GLU A 108 7.62 -25.84 13.44
CA GLU A 108 6.59 -26.77 13.91
C GLU A 108 6.35 -27.93 12.92
N ILE A 109 6.64 -27.70 11.66
CA ILE A 109 6.36 -28.65 10.57
C ILE A 109 7.68 -29.11 9.94
N HIS A 110 7.95 -30.39 9.97
CA HIS A 110 9.16 -30.99 9.39
C HIS A 110 8.86 -31.62 8.03
N LEU A 111 9.22 -30.94 6.96
CA LEU A 111 9.09 -31.41 5.59
C LEU A 111 10.45 -31.44 4.89
N ALA A 112 10.57 -32.26 3.84
CA ALA A 112 11.74 -32.24 2.98
C ALA A 112 11.91 -30.85 2.31
N ASN A 113 13.15 -30.43 2.09
CA ASN A 113 13.43 -29.11 1.49
C ASN A 113 12.77 -28.91 0.13
N GLU A 114 12.66 -29.97 -0.67
CA GLU A 114 11.98 -29.92 -1.98
C GLU A 114 10.51 -29.51 -1.87
N ILE A 115 9.83 -30.00 -0.84
CA ILE A 115 8.41 -29.70 -0.59
C ILE A 115 8.26 -28.22 -0.21
N TRP A 116 9.15 -27.71 0.64
CA TRP A 116 9.18 -26.29 0.99
C TRP A 116 9.42 -25.39 -0.23
N HIS A 117 10.34 -25.77 -1.11
CA HIS A 117 10.61 -25.02 -2.33
C HIS A 117 9.40 -25.01 -3.28
N LYS A 118 8.73 -26.14 -3.47
CA LYS A 118 7.51 -26.25 -4.28
C LYS A 118 6.38 -25.39 -3.70
N LEU A 119 6.17 -25.46 -2.38
CA LEU A 119 5.14 -24.69 -1.70
C LEU A 119 5.40 -23.17 -1.83
N ASN A 120 6.64 -22.73 -1.59
CA ASN A 120 7.03 -21.35 -1.68
C ASN A 120 6.86 -20.79 -3.10
N LEU A 121 7.26 -21.55 -4.12
CA LEU A 121 7.07 -21.16 -5.51
C LEU A 121 5.59 -21.12 -5.91
N SER A 122 4.79 -22.07 -5.45
CA SER A 122 3.35 -22.08 -5.69
C SER A 122 2.65 -20.84 -5.13
N TRP A 123 3.01 -20.41 -3.92
CA TRP A 123 2.50 -19.19 -3.32
C TRP A 123 2.99 -17.92 -4.04
N ALA A 124 4.24 -17.91 -4.49
CA ALA A 124 4.77 -16.80 -5.29
C ALA A 124 3.98 -16.62 -6.59
N ILE A 125 3.73 -17.71 -7.31
CA ILE A 125 2.94 -17.73 -8.55
C ILE A 125 1.49 -17.32 -8.26
N PHE A 126 0.90 -17.86 -7.19
CA PHE A 126 -0.46 -17.49 -6.76
C PHE A 126 -0.60 -15.97 -6.54
N PHE A 127 0.31 -15.35 -5.81
CA PHE A 127 0.27 -13.91 -5.59
C PHE A 127 0.52 -13.11 -6.89
N ALA A 128 1.40 -13.58 -7.77
CA ALA A 128 1.59 -12.95 -9.08
C ALA A 128 0.30 -12.97 -9.91
N ILE A 129 -0.39 -14.11 -9.96
CA ILE A 129 -1.68 -14.25 -10.66
C ILE A 129 -2.72 -13.33 -10.02
N CYS A 130 -2.84 -13.28 -8.69
CA CYS A 130 -3.75 -12.37 -8.01
C CYS A 130 -3.47 -10.90 -8.34
N ALA A 131 -2.19 -10.49 -8.42
CA ALA A 131 -1.82 -9.14 -8.82
C ALA A 131 -2.27 -8.82 -10.25
N LEU A 132 -2.00 -9.71 -11.20
CA LEU A 132 -2.38 -9.54 -12.61
C LEU A 132 -3.90 -9.51 -12.79
N VAL A 133 -4.62 -10.43 -12.15
CA VAL A 133 -6.09 -10.46 -12.22
C VAL A 133 -6.67 -9.20 -11.58
N ASN A 134 -6.09 -8.71 -10.45
CA ASN A 134 -6.53 -7.46 -9.85
C ASN A 134 -6.35 -6.27 -10.78
N ILE A 135 -5.24 -6.18 -11.53
CA ILE A 135 -5.05 -5.13 -12.55
C ILE A 135 -6.18 -5.20 -13.58
N TYR A 136 -6.44 -6.38 -14.12
CA TYR A 136 -7.50 -6.55 -15.13
C TYR A 136 -8.86 -6.11 -14.58
N VAL A 137 -9.27 -6.64 -13.42
CA VAL A 137 -10.57 -6.32 -12.82
C VAL A 137 -10.67 -4.84 -12.42
N ALA A 138 -9.59 -4.26 -11.89
CA ALA A 138 -9.57 -2.88 -11.41
C ALA A 138 -9.68 -1.83 -12.51
N PHE A 139 -9.12 -2.11 -13.70
CA PHE A 139 -8.99 -1.10 -14.76
C PHE A 139 -9.92 -1.33 -15.95
N TRP A 140 -10.42 -2.56 -16.18
CA TRP A 140 -11.29 -2.89 -17.31
C TRP A 140 -12.73 -3.22 -16.90
N LEU A 141 -13.02 -3.45 -15.63
CA LEU A 141 -14.37 -3.77 -15.17
C LEU A 141 -14.96 -2.63 -14.32
N PRO A 142 -16.32 -2.57 -14.19
CA PRO A 142 -17.00 -1.60 -13.34
C PRO A 142 -16.50 -1.66 -11.89
N GLN A 143 -16.57 -0.53 -11.18
CA GLN A 143 -16.07 -0.42 -9.81
C GLN A 143 -16.75 -1.40 -8.84
N ASP A 144 -18.05 -1.61 -8.99
CA ASP A 144 -18.80 -2.56 -8.15
C ASP A 144 -18.30 -4.00 -8.31
N VAL A 145 -17.93 -4.38 -9.53
CA VAL A 145 -17.34 -5.70 -9.81
C VAL A 145 -15.98 -5.81 -9.13
N TRP A 146 -15.14 -4.76 -9.21
CA TRP A 146 -13.84 -4.75 -8.56
C TRP A 146 -13.97 -4.81 -7.03
N VAL A 147 -14.90 -4.09 -6.42
CA VAL A 147 -15.12 -4.13 -4.96
C VAL A 147 -15.52 -5.53 -4.52
N ASN A 148 -16.48 -6.17 -5.21
CA ASN A 148 -16.90 -7.53 -4.93
C ASN A 148 -15.76 -8.55 -5.14
N PHE A 149 -15.01 -8.39 -6.21
CA PHE A 149 -13.82 -9.22 -6.47
C PHE A 149 -12.77 -9.10 -5.37
N LYS A 150 -12.46 -7.88 -4.94
CA LYS A 150 -11.49 -7.61 -3.87
C LYS A 150 -11.92 -8.23 -2.54
N VAL A 151 -13.19 -8.06 -2.16
CA VAL A 151 -13.68 -8.51 -0.84
C VAL A 151 -13.97 -10.00 -0.82
N PHE A 152 -14.69 -10.50 -1.80
CA PHE A 152 -15.13 -11.90 -1.82
C PHE A 152 -14.25 -12.79 -2.71
N GLY A 153 -13.90 -12.33 -3.90
CA GLY A 153 -13.12 -13.10 -4.87
C GLY A 153 -11.73 -13.43 -4.37
N LEU A 154 -10.93 -12.41 -4.05
CA LEU A 154 -9.55 -12.63 -3.57
C LEU A 154 -9.53 -13.38 -2.23
N THR A 155 -10.49 -13.12 -1.34
CA THR A 155 -10.59 -13.82 -0.06
C THR A 155 -10.92 -15.30 -0.28
N ALA A 156 -11.92 -15.61 -1.09
CA ALA A 156 -12.32 -16.98 -1.36
C ALA A 156 -11.20 -17.79 -2.04
N VAL A 157 -10.56 -17.21 -3.07
CA VAL A 157 -9.45 -17.88 -3.77
C VAL A 157 -8.25 -18.10 -2.84
N THR A 158 -7.94 -17.14 -1.97
CA THR A 158 -6.86 -17.28 -0.99
C THR A 158 -7.18 -18.36 0.04
N LEU A 159 -8.42 -18.45 0.53
CA LEU A 159 -8.84 -19.50 1.45
C LEU A 159 -8.75 -20.89 0.80
N ILE A 160 -9.25 -21.01 -0.43
CA ILE A 160 -9.17 -22.28 -1.19
C ILE A 160 -7.70 -22.68 -1.36
N PHE A 161 -6.84 -21.76 -1.78
CA PHE A 161 -5.42 -22.05 -1.97
C PHE A 161 -4.71 -22.39 -0.67
N THR A 162 -5.10 -21.76 0.44
CA THR A 162 -4.60 -22.12 1.78
C THR A 162 -5.00 -23.53 2.16
N ILE A 163 -6.27 -23.92 1.98
CA ILE A 163 -6.74 -25.28 2.26
C ILE A 163 -5.99 -26.31 1.40
N LEU A 164 -5.83 -26.04 0.10
CA LEU A 164 -5.06 -26.92 -0.79
C LEU A 164 -3.61 -27.06 -0.34
N SER A 165 -3.00 -25.97 0.10
CA SER A 165 -1.65 -25.96 0.66
C SER A 165 -1.56 -26.81 1.95
N MET A 166 -2.54 -26.70 2.84
CA MET A 166 -2.61 -27.50 4.06
C MET A 166 -2.76 -28.99 3.74
N VAL A 167 -3.63 -29.34 2.79
CA VAL A 167 -3.79 -30.75 2.33
C VAL A 167 -2.49 -31.27 1.71
N TYR A 168 -1.80 -30.43 0.92
CA TYR A 168 -0.52 -30.79 0.35
C TYR A 168 0.55 -31.02 1.42
N ILE A 169 0.65 -30.16 2.42
CA ILE A 169 1.53 -30.31 3.58
C ILE A 169 1.21 -31.62 4.30
N TYR A 170 -0.06 -31.85 4.65
CA TYR A 170 -0.49 -33.03 5.40
C TYR A 170 -0.14 -34.33 4.69
N LYS A 171 -0.27 -34.42 3.36
CA LYS A 171 0.12 -35.59 2.57
C LYS A 171 1.62 -35.90 2.65
N HIS A 172 2.46 -34.90 2.85
CA HIS A 172 3.92 -35.02 2.84
C HIS A 172 4.54 -35.00 4.24
N LEU A 173 3.72 -34.92 5.30
CA LEU A 173 4.21 -35.04 6.67
C LEU A 173 4.78 -36.44 6.93
N PRO A 174 5.88 -36.57 7.69
CA PRO A 174 6.36 -37.83 8.24
C PRO A 174 5.26 -38.56 9.04
N LYS A 175 5.29 -39.87 9.04
CA LYS A 175 4.28 -40.68 9.77
C LYS A 175 4.21 -40.39 11.26
N GLU A 176 5.28 -39.89 11.84
CA GLU A 176 5.37 -39.52 13.26
C GLU A 176 4.67 -38.17 13.59
N GLN A 177 4.31 -37.39 12.58
CA GLN A 177 3.63 -36.08 12.72
C GLN A 177 2.19 -36.08 12.16
N LYS A 178 1.70 -37.20 11.62
CA LYS A 178 0.33 -37.42 11.19
C LYS A 178 -0.55 -37.91 12.35
#